data_6f73f7f8531b7ea8cae2de02fa264177
#
_entry.id   6f73f7f8531b7ea8cae2de02fa264177
#
_cell.length_a   1.000
_cell.length_b   1.000
_cell.length_c   1.000
_cell.angle_alpha   90.00
_cell.angle_beta   90.00
_cell.angle_gamma   90.00
#
_symmetry.space_group_name_H-M   'P 1'
#
loop_
_entity.id
_entity.type
_entity.pdbx_description
1 polymer ?
#
loop_
_entity_poly.entity_id
_entity_poly.type
_entity_poly.pdbx_seq_one_letter_code
_entity_poly.pdbx_strand_id
1 'polypeptide(L)'
;MQPCLVSTYTDTTTVTEIRYGIGTPSITDGLYVFDEAPFCGYPETVTVTNLPAFANHNEPSSDFTIPQTADLSLLGEYIVTLKSEICVPDDYTQATCTIMEVEYDFKVIIQPCIVTTYTATKEVGEISYNIGASGLVDVGSYIFDEDPVCNYPETVTLFGLPAFVTHSDPDSNFDLPQTNDLSLIGSYPVTIRSEI
;
A
#
# COMPACT_ATOMS: atom_id res chain seq x y z
N MET A 1 48.93 -1.50 -20.12
CA MET A 1 47.78 -2.18 -19.53
C MET A 1 46.80 -2.45 -20.64
N GLN A 2 46.13 -3.60 -20.68
CA GLN A 2 45.03 -3.82 -21.63
C GLN A 2 43.73 -3.27 -21.05
N PRO A 3 42.83 -2.71 -21.88
CA PRO A 3 41.51 -2.33 -21.41
C PRO A 3 40.78 -3.57 -20.91
N CYS A 4 39.94 -3.38 -19.91
CA CYS A 4 39.02 -4.44 -19.46
C CYS A 4 37.95 -4.62 -20.54
N LEU A 5 37.85 -5.81 -21.13
CA LEU A 5 36.93 -6.11 -22.20
C LEU A 5 35.75 -6.91 -21.63
N VAL A 6 34.59 -6.31 -21.61
CA VAL A 6 33.33 -7.02 -21.28
C VAL A 6 32.99 -7.93 -22.45
N SER A 7 32.74 -9.20 -22.17
CA SER A 7 32.35 -10.18 -23.19
C SER A 7 30.84 -10.40 -23.23
N THR A 8 30.18 -10.22 -22.10
CA THR A 8 28.71 -10.33 -21.99
C THR A 8 28.17 -9.27 -21.03
N TYR A 9 27.02 -8.72 -21.38
CA TYR A 9 26.22 -7.83 -20.53
C TYR A 9 24.80 -8.37 -20.53
N THR A 10 24.29 -8.73 -19.36
CA THR A 10 23.02 -9.45 -19.22
C THR A 10 22.26 -9.01 -17.98
N ASP A 11 20.96 -9.19 -18.04
CA ASP A 11 20.09 -9.14 -16.88
C ASP A 11 20.28 -10.40 -16.02
N THR A 12 20.53 -10.23 -14.74
CA THR A 12 20.64 -11.32 -13.76
C THR A 12 19.46 -11.38 -12.80
N THR A 13 18.75 -10.26 -12.68
CA THR A 13 17.47 -10.19 -11.98
C THR A 13 16.51 -9.35 -12.81
N THR A 14 15.42 -9.95 -13.26
CA THR A 14 14.40 -9.29 -14.10
C THR A 14 13.11 -9.04 -13.35
N VAL A 15 12.55 -7.86 -13.54
CA VAL A 15 11.14 -7.60 -13.21
C VAL A 15 10.29 -8.23 -14.31
N THR A 16 9.34 -9.06 -13.94
CA THR A 16 8.37 -9.61 -14.89
C THR A 16 7.01 -8.94 -14.77
N GLU A 17 6.64 -8.60 -13.54
CA GLU A 17 5.33 -8.07 -13.23
C GLU A 17 5.34 -7.36 -11.86
N ILE A 18 4.66 -6.22 -11.76
CA ILE A 18 4.37 -5.51 -10.52
C ILE A 18 2.86 -5.41 -10.38
N ARG A 19 2.29 -5.89 -9.27
CA ARG A 19 0.85 -5.84 -9.01
C ARG A 19 0.53 -4.89 -7.87
N TYR A 20 -0.47 -4.05 -8.08
CA TYR A 20 -0.97 -3.13 -7.07
C TYR A 20 -2.50 -3.17 -6.99
N GLY A 21 -3.03 -3.31 -5.77
CA GLY A 21 -4.46 -3.19 -5.49
C GLY A 21 -4.83 -1.73 -5.15
N ILE A 22 -5.80 -1.16 -5.86
CA ILE A 22 -6.31 0.19 -5.58
C ILE A 22 -6.77 0.28 -4.11
N GLY A 23 -6.33 1.33 -3.41
CA GLY A 23 -6.65 1.54 -1.99
C GLY A 23 -5.63 0.96 -1.02
N THR A 24 -4.83 -0.04 -1.42
CA THR A 24 -3.77 -0.58 -0.55
C THR A 24 -2.68 0.46 -0.26
N PRO A 25 -1.88 0.27 0.80
CA PRO A 25 -0.69 1.09 1.04
C PRO A 25 0.24 1.11 -0.17
N SER A 26 1.11 2.14 -0.24
CA SER A 26 2.16 2.20 -1.28
C SER A 26 3.03 0.95 -1.25
N ILE A 27 3.44 0.49 -2.42
CA ILE A 27 4.38 -0.61 -2.56
C ILE A 27 5.68 -0.13 -3.20
N THR A 28 6.78 -0.81 -2.86
CA THR A 28 8.06 -0.73 -3.56
C THR A 28 8.44 -2.13 -3.97
N ASP A 29 8.57 -2.38 -5.27
CA ASP A 29 8.75 -3.72 -5.85
C ASP A 29 9.49 -3.63 -7.18
N GLY A 30 9.81 -4.78 -7.77
CA GLY A 30 10.36 -4.87 -9.11
C GLY A 30 11.87 -4.62 -9.17
N LEU A 31 12.63 -5.20 -8.23
CA LEU A 31 14.09 -5.14 -8.26
C LEU A 31 14.64 -5.76 -9.55
N TYR A 32 15.56 -5.06 -10.19
CA TYR A 32 16.29 -5.54 -11.35
C TYR A 32 17.81 -5.37 -11.17
N VAL A 33 18.60 -6.19 -11.83
CA VAL A 33 20.06 -6.14 -11.79
C VAL A 33 20.61 -6.53 -13.17
N PHE A 34 21.55 -5.73 -13.66
CA PHE A 34 22.34 -6.04 -14.85
C PHE A 34 23.79 -6.27 -14.44
N ASP A 35 24.43 -7.24 -15.06
CA ASP A 35 25.81 -7.60 -14.78
C ASP A 35 26.67 -7.68 -16.04
N GLU A 36 27.90 -7.22 -15.91
CA GLU A 36 28.95 -7.37 -16.93
C GLU A 36 29.88 -8.50 -16.58
N ALA A 37 30.28 -9.29 -17.58
CA ALA A 37 31.26 -10.33 -17.39
C ALA A 37 32.37 -10.28 -18.49
N PRO A 38 33.66 -10.19 -18.09
CA PRO A 38 34.14 -9.96 -16.72
C PRO A 38 33.68 -8.60 -16.17
N PHE A 39 33.61 -8.46 -14.83
CA PHE A 39 33.28 -7.20 -14.18
C PHE A 39 34.39 -6.16 -14.42
N CYS A 40 34.06 -5.10 -15.11
CA CYS A 40 34.98 -4.00 -15.46
C CYS A 40 34.60 -2.69 -14.74
N GLY A 41 33.37 -2.58 -14.25
CA GLY A 41 32.86 -1.41 -13.52
C GLY A 41 32.58 -0.22 -14.42
N TYR A 42 32.08 -0.44 -15.62
CA TYR A 42 31.71 0.64 -16.53
C TYR A 42 30.42 1.32 -16.01
N PRO A 43 30.31 2.63 -16.25
CA PRO A 43 29.09 3.35 -15.88
C PRO A 43 27.90 2.77 -16.65
N GLU A 44 26.87 2.37 -15.90
CA GLU A 44 25.59 1.92 -16.42
C GLU A 44 24.66 3.10 -16.62
N THR A 45 23.90 3.09 -17.70
CA THR A 45 22.80 4.03 -17.96
C THR A 45 21.52 3.26 -18.11
N VAL A 46 20.60 3.45 -17.17
CA VAL A 46 19.27 2.83 -17.20
C VAL A 46 18.25 3.83 -17.72
N THR A 47 17.42 3.37 -18.65
CA THR A 47 16.32 4.13 -19.23
C THR A 47 15.02 3.35 -19.04
N VAL A 48 14.02 3.99 -18.45
CA VAL A 48 12.68 3.43 -18.31
C VAL A 48 11.72 4.21 -19.20
N THR A 49 11.04 3.51 -20.09
CA THR A 49 10.04 4.12 -20.99
C THR A 49 8.66 3.54 -20.76
N ASN A 50 7.64 4.33 -21.09
CA ASN A 50 6.24 3.99 -20.88
C ASN A 50 5.85 3.74 -19.40
N LEU A 51 6.67 4.20 -18.44
CA LEU A 51 6.30 4.13 -17.03
C LEU A 51 5.04 4.99 -16.80
N PRO A 52 3.96 4.43 -16.22
CA PRO A 52 2.76 5.21 -15.93
C PRO A 52 3.07 6.39 -15.01
N ALA A 53 2.41 7.53 -15.22
CA ALA A 53 2.68 8.77 -14.48
C ALA A 53 2.43 8.66 -12.96
N PHE A 54 1.70 7.63 -12.52
CA PHE A 54 1.47 7.35 -11.10
C PHE A 54 2.55 6.48 -10.46
N ALA A 55 3.48 5.90 -11.23
CA ALA A 55 4.58 5.09 -10.72
C ALA A 55 5.90 5.85 -10.77
N ASN A 56 6.80 5.54 -9.85
CA ASN A 56 8.13 6.13 -9.79
C ASN A 56 9.19 5.05 -9.96
N HIS A 57 10.22 5.36 -10.72
CA HIS A 57 11.45 4.59 -10.78
C HIS A 57 12.45 5.17 -9.79
N ASN A 58 13.04 4.32 -8.95
CA ASN A 58 13.94 4.74 -7.87
C ASN A 58 15.39 4.39 -8.21
N GLU A 59 16.22 5.43 -8.32
CA GLU A 59 17.65 5.27 -8.42
C GLU A 59 18.32 5.76 -7.12
N PRO A 60 19.33 5.05 -6.60
CA PRO A 60 20.04 3.89 -7.14
C PRO A 60 19.49 2.53 -6.68
N SER A 61 18.33 2.43 -6.08
CA SER A 61 17.78 1.16 -5.55
C SER A 61 17.32 0.18 -6.63
N SER A 62 17.20 0.66 -7.88
CA SER A 62 16.81 -0.16 -9.04
C SER A 62 15.48 -0.88 -8.84
N ASP A 63 14.49 -0.16 -8.31
CA ASP A 63 13.14 -0.65 -8.06
C ASP A 63 12.08 0.38 -8.45
N PHE A 64 10.81 0.04 -8.28
CA PHE A 64 9.69 0.91 -8.62
C PHE A 64 8.78 1.10 -7.41
N THR A 65 8.30 2.33 -7.23
CA THR A 65 7.30 2.64 -6.20
C THR A 65 5.97 3.00 -6.84
N ILE A 66 4.89 2.36 -6.39
CA ILE A 66 3.52 2.78 -6.69
C ILE A 66 2.96 3.39 -5.40
N PRO A 67 2.71 4.71 -5.37
CA PRO A 67 2.13 5.38 -4.20
C PRO A 67 0.69 4.95 -3.99
N GLN A 68 0.21 5.06 -2.75
CA GLN A 68 -1.18 4.79 -2.42
C GLN A 68 -2.12 5.66 -3.27
N THR A 69 -3.11 5.04 -3.88
CA THR A 69 -4.15 5.72 -4.66
C THR A 69 -5.49 5.00 -4.54
N ALA A 70 -6.58 5.77 -4.57
CA ALA A 70 -7.95 5.28 -4.65
C ALA A 70 -8.57 5.56 -6.05
N ASP A 71 -7.79 5.98 -7.02
CA ASP A 71 -8.27 6.35 -8.36
C ASP A 71 -8.55 5.11 -9.23
N LEU A 72 -9.81 4.73 -9.33
CA LEU A 72 -10.27 3.60 -10.14
C LEU A 72 -10.02 3.78 -11.65
N SER A 73 -9.76 5.00 -12.12
CA SER A 73 -9.42 5.24 -13.53
C SER A 73 -8.07 4.67 -13.93
N LEU A 74 -7.23 4.31 -12.95
CA LEU A 74 -5.92 3.69 -13.17
C LEU A 74 -5.97 2.17 -13.37
N LEU A 75 -7.14 1.54 -13.24
CA LEU A 75 -7.26 0.09 -13.44
C LEU A 75 -6.82 -0.31 -14.84
N GLY A 76 -5.94 -1.31 -14.92
CA GLY A 76 -5.45 -1.82 -16.20
C GLY A 76 -4.06 -2.43 -16.15
N GLU A 77 -3.59 -2.85 -17.32
CA GLU A 77 -2.24 -3.35 -17.54
C GLU A 77 -1.44 -2.32 -18.33
N TYR A 78 -0.23 -2.04 -17.88
CA TYR A 78 0.71 -1.11 -18.48
C TYR A 78 1.99 -1.85 -18.83
N ILE A 79 2.42 -1.77 -20.08
CA ILE A 79 3.70 -2.34 -20.50
C ILE A 79 4.78 -1.27 -20.33
N VAL A 80 5.79 -1.60 -19.57
CA VAL A 80 6.96 -0.73 -19.29
C VAL A 80 8.18 -1.37 -19.89
N THR A 81 8.99 -0.59 -20.62
CA THR A 81 10.25 -1.06 -21.19
C THR A 81 11.41 -0.56 -20.33
N LEU A 82 12.27 -1.46 -19.91
CA LEU A 82 13.50 -1.20 -19.17
C LEU A 82 14.69 -1.50 -20.12
N LYS A 83 15.54 -0.51 -20.29
CA LYS A 83 16.77 -0.62 -21.10
C LYS A 83 17.96 -0.21 -20.25
N SER A 84 19.00 -1.04 -20.26
CA SER A 84 20.30 -0.70 -19.69
C SER A 84 21.39 -0.76 -20.70
N GLU A 85 22.31 0.19 -20.64
CA GLU A 85 23.44 0.35 -21.57
C GLU A 85 24.72 0.61 -20.80
N ILE A 86 25.80 -0.02 -21.27
CA ILE A 86 27.16 0.30 -20.89
C ILE A 86 27.99 0.63 -22.15
N CYS A 87 28.96 1.54 -21.98
CA CYS A 87 29.89 1.92 -23.05
C CYS A 87 31.23 1.25 -22.76
N VAL A 88 31.54 0.21 -23.52
CA VAL A 88 32.82 -0.53 -23.41
C VAL A 88 33.85 0.11 -24.34
N PRO A 89 34.95 0.71 -23.83
CA PRO A 89 35.96 1.36 -24.65
C PRO A 89 36.61 0.41 -25.65
N ASP A 90 36.74 0.83 -26.92
CA ASP A 90 37.37 0.05 -27.97
C ASP A 90 38.92 0.07 -27.87
N ASP A 91 39.46 1.14 -27.24
CA ASP A 91 40.90 1.33 -27.09
C ASP A 91 41.25 2.08 -25.76
N TYR A 92 42.55 2.30 -25.55
CA TYR A 92 43.05 2.99 -24.36
C TYR A 92 42.72 4.48 -24.31
N THR A 93 42.36 5.08 -25.42
CA THR A 93 42.07 6.52 -25.49
C THR A 93 40.68 6.86 -25.00
N GLN A 94 39.82 5.86 -24.91
CA GLN A 94 38.40 5.99 -24.58
C GLN A 94 37.63 6.96 -25.51
N ALA A 95 38.20 7.20 -26.69
CA ALA A 95 37.60 8.13 -27.66
C ALA A 95 36.38 7.52 -28.37
N THR A 96 36.33 6.20 -28.45
CA THR A 96 35.25 5.42 -29.03
C THR A 96 34.91 4.26 -28.11
N CYS A 97 33.63 3.85 -28.11
CA CYS A 97 33.20 2.69 -27.36
C CYS A 97 32.13 1.90 -28.13
N THR A 98 32.11 0.62 -27.87
CA THR A 98 31.01 -0.25 -28.28
C THR A 98 29.92 -0.23 -27.21
N ILE A 99 28.69 0.10 -27.60
CA ILE A 99 27.54 0.03 -26.71
C ILE A 99 27.09 -1.43 -26.58
N MET A 100 27.03 -1.92 -25.36
CA MET A 100 26.33 -3.15 -25.01
C MET A 100 25.03 -2.80 -24.29
N GLU A 101 23.93 -3.42 -24.70
CA GLU A 101 22.63 -3.11 -24.19
C GLU A 101 21.84 -4.38 -23.86
N VAL A 102 20.95 -4.24 -22.87
CA VAL A 102 19.92 -5.20 -22.53
C VAL A 102 18.59 -4.45 -22.43
N GLU A 103 17.57 -4.97 -23.09
CA GLU A 103 16.23 -4.38 -23.08
C GLU A 103 15.19 -5.47 -22.90
N TYR A 104 14.20 -5.23 -22.04
CA TYR A 104 13.04 -6.10 -21.88
C TYR A 104 11.80 -5.34 -21.40
N ASP A 105 10.64 -5.94 -21.64
CA ASP A 105 9.37 -5.42 -21.17
C ASP A 105 8.90 -6.15 -19.91
N PHE A 106 8.24 -5.40 -19.01
CA PHE A 106 7.52 -5.95 -17.88
C PHE A 106 6.15 -5.29 -17.73
N LYS A 107 5.29 -5.88 -16.90
CA LYS A 107 3.93 -5.39 -16.69
C LYS A 107 3.79 -4.69 -15.33
N VAL A 108 3.11 -3.55 -15.33
CA VAL A 108 2.50 -2.97 -14.14
C VAL A 108 0.99 -3.21 -14.22
N ILE A 109 0.44 -3.93 -13.25
CA ILE A 109 -0.97 -4.33 -13.23
C ILE A 109 -1.65 -3.65 -12.05
N ILE A 110 -2.59 -2.76 -12.35
CA ILE A 110 -3.44 -2.10 -11.36
C ILE A 110 -4.78 -2.82 -11.33
N GLN A 111 -5.15 -3.35 -10.19
CA GLN A 111 -6.35 -4.15 -10.00
C GLN A 111 -7.21 -3.62 -8.85
N PRO A 112 -8.52 -3.96 -8.79
CA PRO A 112 -9.32 -3.66 -7.61
C PRO A 112 -8.72 -4.32 -6.36
N CYS A 113 -8.77 -3.62 -5.23
CA CYS A 113 -8.48 -4.25 -3.96
C CYS A 113 -9.66 -5.15 -3.57
N ILE A 114 -9.40 -6.38 -3.19
CA ILE A 114 -10.42 -7.35 -2.80
C ILE A 114 -10.23 -7.67 -1.34
N VAL A 115 -11.14 -7.19 -0.49
CA VAL A 115 -11.18 -7.57 0.93
C VAL A 115 -11.62 -9.04 1.01
N THR A 116 -10.83 -9.84 1.66
CA THR A 116 -11.12 -11.27 1.88
C THR A 116 -11.75 -11.53 3.23
N THR A 117 -11.42 -10.71 4.22
CA THR A 117 -12.02 -10.78 5.56
C THR A 117 -12.30 -9.37 6.08
N TYR A 118 -13.46 -9.22 6.72
CA TYR A 118 -13.85 -8.01 7.43
C TYR A 118 -14.43 -8.40 8.79
N THR A 119 -13.74 -8.04 9.87
CA THR A 119 -14.06 -8.55 11.20
C THR A 119 -13.92 -7.49 12.27
N ALA A 120 -14.72 -7.62 13.36
CA ALA A 120 -14.48 -6.87 14.58
C ALA A 120 -13.20 -7.38 15.25
N THR A 121 -12.18 -6.53 15.34
CA THR A 121 -10.92 -6.83 16.05
C THR A 121 -10.95 -6.29 17.48
N LYS A 122 -11.89 -5.39 17.75
CA LYS A 122 -12.19 -4.91 19.08
C LYS A 122 -13.71 -4.78 19.24
N GLU A 123 -14.26 -5.42 20.26
CA GLU A 123 -15.66 -5.38 20.59
C GLU A 123 -15.92 -4.57 21.86
N VAL A 124 -17.07 -3.91 21.93
CA VAL A 124 -17.52 -3.23 23.15
C VAL A 124 -17.94 -4.28 24.17
N GLY A 125 -17.31 -4.24 25.34
CA GLY A 125 -17.76 -5.01 26.50
C GLY A 125 -19.00 -4.41 27.16
N GLU A 126 -19.47 -5.02 28.27
CA GLU A 126 -20.55 -4.47 29.07
C GLU A 126 -20.15 -3.11 29.68
N ILE A 127 -20.98 -2.10 29.47
CA ILE A 127 -20.84 -0.79 30.11
C ILE A 127 -21.85 -0.71 31.25
N SER A 128 -21.38 -0.60 32.49
CA SER A 128 -22.20 -0.48 33.67
C SER A 128 -22.19 0.95 34.21
N TYR A 129 -23.37 1.51 34.48
CA TYR A 129 -23.53 2.85 35.01
C TYR A 129 -24.47 2.86 36.21
N ASN A 130 -24.11 3.52 37.31
CA ASN A 130 -24.93 3.68 38.48
C ASN A 130 -25.70 5.02 38.42
N ILE A 131 -27.02 4.96 38.50
CA ILE A 131 -27.87 6.17 38.57
C ILE A 131 -27.38 7.07 39.72
N GLY A 132 -27.22 8.36 39.45
CA GLY A 132 -26.72 9.36 40.39
C GLY A 132 -25.18 9.50 40.42
N ALA A 133 -24.44 8.61 39.79
CA ALA A 133 -23.01 8.76 39.62
C ALA A 133 -22.68 9.83 38.57
N SER A 134 -21.40 10.26 38.51
CA SER A 134 -20.90 11.10 37.39
C SER A 134 -21.12 10.39 36.08
N GLY A 135 -21.39 11.15 35.02
CA GLY A 135 -21.49 10.62 33.67
C GLY A 135 -20.18 9.89 33.24
N LEU A 136 -20.32 8.93 32.35
CA LEU A 136 -19.20 8.27 31.71
C LEU A 136 -18.95 8.92 30.35
N VAL A 137 -17.70 9.14 30.03
CA VAL A 137 -17.27 9.76 28.77
C VAL A 137 -16.22 8.84 28.11
N ASP A 138 -16.28 8.70 26.79
CA ASP A 138 -15.37 7.89 26.00
C ASP A 138 -15.25 6.43 26.44
N VAL A 139 -16.39 5.81 26.79
CA VAL A 139 -16.42 4.43 27.25
C VAL A 139 -16.83 3.48 26.13
N GLY A 140 -16.27 2.28 26.17
CA GLY A 140 -16.55 1.20 25.24
C GLY A 140 -16.20 1.58 23.80
N SER A 141 -15.12 1.06 23.28
CA SER A 141 -14.73 1.31 21.88
C SER A 141 -14.77 0.02 21.09
N TYR A 142 -15.01 0.14 19.79
CA TYR A 142 -14.97 -0.97 18.83
C TYR A 142 -14.05 -0.62 17.65
N ILE A 143 -13.55 -1.66 16.97
CA ILE A 143 -12.74 -1.53 15.76
C ILE A 143 -13.14 -2.67 14.83
N PHE A 144 -13.34 -2.34 13.55
CA PHE A 144 -13.48 -3.31 12.49
C PHE A 144 -12.27 -3.15 11.55
N ASP A 145 -11.71 -4.27 11.13
CA ASP A 145 -10.55 -4.28 10.24
C ASP A 145 -10.83 -5.11 8.99
N GLU A 146 -10.31 -4.63 7.88
CA GLU A 146 -10.31 -5.31 6.59
C GLU A 146 -8.95 -5.94 6.30
N ASP A 147 -8.95 -7.13 5.72
CA ASP A 147 -7.73 -7.80 5.26
C ASP A 147 -7.92 -8.35 3.83
N PRO A 148 -7.10 -7.93 2.86
CA PRO A 148 -6.12 -6.84 2.95
C PRO A 148 -6.77 -5.48 3.18
N VAL A 149 -6.00 -4.53 3.72
CA VAL A 149 -6.45 -3.14 3.94
C VAL A 149 -6.65 -2.45 2.60
N CYS A 150 -7.90 -2.21 2.24
CA CYS A 150 -8.30 -1.56 0.98
C CYS A 150 -8.75 -0.10 1.19
N ASN A 151 -8.94 0.31 2.45
CA ASN A 151 -9.46 1.62 2.84
C ASN A 151 -10.83 1.94 2.20
N TYR A 152 -11.71 0.96 2.14
CA TYR A 152 -13.09 1.22 1.74
C TYR A 152 -13.80 2.08 2.79
N PRO A 153 -14.73 2.95 2.36
CA PRO A 153 -15.50 3.74 3.31
C PRO A 153 -16.37 2.83 4.18
N GLU A 154 -16.15 2.90 5.48
CA GLU A 154 -16.92 2.17 6.47
C GLU A 154 -18.22 2.88 6.81
N THR A 155 -19.30 2.13 6.97
CA THR A 155 -20.58 2.63 7.49
C THR A 155 -20.97 1.84 8.74
N VAL A 156 -21.01 2.50 9.88
CA VAL A 156 -21.44 1.88 11.15
C VAL A 156 -22.88 2.23 11.45
N THR A 157 -23.65 1.21 11.81
CA THR A 157 -25.06 1.34 12.24
C THR A 157 -25.25 0.76 13.63
N LEU A 158 -25.89 1.51 14.51
CA LEU A 158 -26.22 1.12 15.88
C LEU A 158 -27.71 0.80 16.02
N PHE A 159 -28.04 -0.37 16.54
CA PHE A 159 -29.39 -0.78 16.81
C PHE A 159 -29.61 -0.92 18.32
N GLY A 160 -30.73 -0.41 18.83
CA GLY A 160 -31.10 -0.52 20.23
C GLY A 160 -30.36 0.45 21.15
N LEU A 161 -29.60 1.43 20.61
CA LEU A 161 -28.96 2.44 21.44
C LEU A 161 -30.02 3.25 22.22
N PRO A 162 -29.97 3.31 23.58
CA PRO A 162 -30.90 4.06 24.35
C PRO A 162 -30.79 5.57 24.07
N ALA A 163 -31.90 6.31 24.08
CA ALA A 163 -31.93 7.74 23.77
C ALA A 163 -31.09 8.62 24.72
N PHE A 164 -30.72 8.11 25.88
CA PHE A 164 -29.89 8.82 26.86
C PHE A 164 -28.39 8.55 26.66
N VAL A 165 -27.99 7.67 25.72
CA VAL A 165 -26.61 7.38 25.38
C VAL A 165 -26.28 8.07 24.06
N THR A 166 -25.17 8.76 24.01
CA THR A 166 -24.64 9.32 22.76
C THR A 166 -23.45 8.49 22.25
N HIS A 167 -23.34 8.42 20.95
CA HIS A 167 -22.24 7.76 20.25
C HIS A 167 -21.40 8.81 19.53
N SER A 168 -20.09 8.74 19.69
CA SER A 168 -19.12 9.58 18.99
C SER A 168 -18.59 8.87 17.77
N ASP A 169 -18.80 9.45 16.59
CA ASP A 169 -18.18 9.06 15.34
C ASP A 169 -17.26 10.21 14.89
N PRO A 170 -15.95 9.98 14.57
CA PRO A 170 -15.31 8.68 14.28
C PRO A 170 -14.65 7.96 15.47
N ASP A 171 -14.74 8.45 16.70
CA ASP A 171 -13.99 7.89 17.85
C ASP A 171 -14.51 6.53 18.31
N SER A 172 -15.66 6.07 17.76
CA SER A 172 -16.22 4.74 17.98
C SER A 172 -16.43 4.43 19.47
N ASN A 173 -16.83 5.42 20.27
CA ASN A 173 -17.07 5.31 21.70
C ASN A 173 -18.44 5.85 22.11
N PHE A 174 -18.79 5.70 23.39
CA PHE A 174 -20.09 6.07 23.92
C PHE A 174 -19.95 6.99 25.14
N ASP A 175 -20.88 7.94 25.23
CA ASP A 175 -21.04 8.81 26.39
C ASP A 175 -22.39 8.57 27.09
N LEU A 176 -22.34 8.43 28.40
CA LEU A 176 -23.51 8.31 29.26
C LEU A 176 -23.56 9.53 30.18
N PRO A 177 -24.47 10.48 29.94
CA PRO A 177 -24.57 11.67 30.79
C PRO A 177 -25.05 11.30 32.21
N GLN A 178 -24.67 12.13 33.18
CA GLN A 178 -25.17 11.98 34.54
C GLN A 178 -26.71 12.08 34.57
N THR A 179 -27.35 11.13 35.24
CA THR A 179 -28.82 11.12 35.45
C THR A 179 -29.18 10.63 36.83
N ASN A 180 -30.30 11.14 37.35
CA ASN A 180 -30.94 10.68 38.57
C ASN A 180 -32.30 9.99 38.30
N ASP A 181 -32.62 9.77 37.02
CA ASP A 181 -33.89 9.19 36.60
C ASP A 181 -33.89 7.67 36.81
N LEU A 182 -34.59 7.23 37.86
CA LEU A 182 -34.72 5.82 38.20
C LEU A 182 -35.53 5.01 37.17
N SER A 183 -36.26 5.66 36.29
CA SER A 183 -37.00 4.96 35.22
C SER A 183 -36.07 4.39 34.15
N LEU A 184 -34.82 4.82 34.13
CA LEU A 184 -33.77 4.32 33.20
C LEU A 184 -33.07 3.06 33.73
N ILE A 185 -33.46 2.54 34.89
CA ILE A 185 -32.87 1.29 35.39
C ILE A 185 -33.27 0.13 34.48
N GLY A 186 -32.28 -0.54 33.90
CA GLY A 186 -32.51 -1.66 33.00
C GLY A 186 -31.26 -2.13 32.30
N SER A 187 -31.40 -3.16 31.47
CA SER A 187 -30.37 -3.64 30.57
C SER A 187 -30.80 -3.32 29.15
N TYR A 188 -29.91 -2.73 28.39
CA TYR A 188 -30.15 -2.24 27.04
C TYR A 188 -29.17 -2.96 26.07
N PRO A 189 -29.64 -4.01 25.38
CA PRO A 189 -28.80 -4.66 24.37
C PRO A 189 -28.63 -3.71 23.17
N VAL A 190 -27.37 -3.45 22.79
CA VAL A 190 -27.01 -2.65 21.62
C VAL A 190 -26.30 -3.55 20.64
N THR A 191 -26.70 -3.49 19.37
CA THR A 191 -26.02 -4.18 18.27
C THR A 191 -25.28 -3.17 17.42
N ILE A 192 -24.00 -3.41 17.18
CA ILE A 192 -23.15 -2.63 16.28
C ILE A 192 -22.98 -3.43 15.01
N ARG A 193 -23.28 -2.82 13.87
CA ARG A 193 -23.10 -3.39 12.55
C ARG A 193 -22.23 -2.46 11.73
N SER A 194 -21.16 -2.99 11.15
CA SER A 194 -20.32 -2.27 10.20
C SER A 194 -20.38 -2.94 8.83
N GLU A 195 -20.34 -2.11 7.79
CA GLU A 195 -20.38 -2.49 6.37
C GLU A 195 -19.36 -1.64 5.59
N ILE A 196 -18.68 -2.26 4.64
CA ILE A 196 -17.78 -1.63 3.68
C ILE A 196 -18.22 -1.89 2.25
#